data_475e12c8ea61cefbf20559da954d477a
#
_entry.id   475e12c8ea61cefbf20559da954d477a
#
_cell.length_a   1.000
_cell.length_b   1.000
_cell.length_c   1.000
_cell.angle_alpha   90.00
_cell.angle_beta   90.00
_cell.angle_gamma   90.00
#
_symmetry.space_group_name_H-M   'P 1'
#
loop_
_entity.id
_entity.type
_entity.pdbx_description
1 polymer ?
#
loop_
_entity_poly.entity_id
_entity_poly.type
_entity_poly.pdbx_seq_one_letter_code
_entity_poly.pdbx_strand_id
1 'polypeptide(L)'
;MSRYNLIRFDWAMKRLLRNKANFVVLEGFLSELLQDNIKIHRILESEGNKEDESDKFNRVDVLAENNKKELIIIEVQNTRELYYFQRMLYGVSKAITEYIHEGDLYAEVRKVYSINIVYFDLGQGSDYIYRGVTDFRGIHSGDTLRLSTKQRNTFVKENAGEIFPEYYVLRVNEFDDRAKTPLDEWVRFLKSGIIDENTTAKGLQAARERLRVSDMSEQERRAYERHMDNIRIQWDVLTTAHGEGWDEGKAEGKAEGKAEGKAEGLAEGLAEGREKGIQEGIELEKKETAKKLLEKGIPLKTIMTCTGLSL
;
A
#
# COMPACT_ATOMS: atom_id res chain seq x y z
N MET A 1 2.14 -28.79 18.41
CA MET A 1 1.68 -27.77 19.40
C MET A 1 1.70 -26.42 18.70
N SER A 2 0.56 -25.76 18.63
CA SER A 2 0.46 -24.43 18.00
C SER A 2 1.42 -23.44 18.69
N ARG A 3 2.25 -22.74 17.91
CA ARG A 3 3.15 -21.68 18.40
C ARG A 3 2.42 -20.46 18.97
N TYR A 4 1.11 -20.38 18.74
CA TYR A 4 0.27 -19.25 19.12
C TYR A 4 -0.71 -19.67 20.20
N ASN A 5 -0.69 -18.97 21.32
CA ASN A 5 -1.65 -19.18 22.42
C ASN A 5 -3.00 -18.52 22.14
N LEU A 6 -3.02 -17.53 21.23
CA LEU A 6 -4.21 -16.78 20.85
C LEU A 6 -4.56 -17.01 19.38
N ILE A 7 -5.87 -16.93 19.12
CA ILE A 7 -6.45 -17.04 17.79
C ILE A 7 -6.10 -15.77 17.00
N ARG A 8 -5.66 -15.91 15.77
CA ARG A 8 -5.42 -14.77 14.89
C ARG A 8 -6.70 -13.96 14.66
N PHE A 9 -6.53 -12.64 14.57
CA PHE A 9 -7.64 -11.71 14.46
C PHE A 9 -8.47 -11.92 13.18
N ASP A 10 -7.84 -12.24 12.05
CA ASP A 10 -8.52 -12.54 10.78
C ASP A 10 -9.48 -13.74 10.87
N TRP A 11 -9.09 -14.80 11.60
CA TRP A 11 -9.98 -15.92 11.92
C TRP A 11 -11.07 -15.51 12.88
N ALA A 12 -10.69 -14.79 13.95
CA ALA A 12 -11.62 -14.36 14.99
C ALA A 12 -12.72 -13.46 14.40
N MET A 13 -12.37 -12.53 13.50
CA MET A 13 -13.30 -11.65 12.82
C MET A 13 -14.40 -12.41 12.08
N LYS A 14 -14.01 -13.46 11.36
CA LYS A 14 -14.95 -14.23 10.53
C LYS A 14 -15.88 -15.12 11.34
N ARG A 15 -15.46 -15.56 12.53
CA ARG A 15 -16.16 -16.61 13.26
C ARG A 15 -16.59 -16.25 14.69
N LEU A 16 -15.77 -15.55 15.43
CA LEU A 16 -16.00 -15.30 16.85
C LEU A 16 -16.54 -13.91 17.13
N LEU A 17 -16.00 -12.88 16.45
CA LEU A 17 -16.33 -11.49 16.77
C LEU A 17 -17.69 -11.04 16.22
N ARG A 18 -18.33 -11.86 15.40
CA ARG A 18 -19.74 -11.69 15.00
C ARG A 18 -20.72 -12.03 16.13
N ASN A 19 -20.29 -12.76 17.14
CA ASN A 19 -21.11 -13.04 18.30
C ASN A 19 -21.15 -11.83 19.23
N LYS A 20 -22.35 -11.38 19.62
CA LYS A 20 -22.56 -10.23 20.51
C LYS A 20 -21.76 -10.33 21.83
N ALA A 21 -21.57 -11.53 22.36
CA ALA A 21 -20.76 -11.75 23.54
C ALA A 21 -19.29 -11.29 23.38
N ASN A 22 -18.77 -11.22 22.16
CA ASN A 22 -17.40 -10.85 21.82
C ASN A 22 -17.24 -9.43 21.31
N PHE A 23 -18.31 -8.65 21.20
CA PHE A 23 -18.27 -7.28 20.68
C PHE A 23 -17.28 -6.39 21.44
N VAL A 24 -17.06 -6.63 22.73
CA VAL A 24 -16.10 -5.87 23.54
C VAL A 24 -14.69 -5.86 22.95
N VAL A 25 -14.27 -6.93 22.27
CA VAL A 25 -12.97 -7.01 21.60
C VAL A 25 -12.94 -6.07 20.40
N LEU A 26 -13.98 -6.16 19.57
CA LEU A 26 -14.10 -5.33 18.36
C LEU A 26 -14.33 -3.86 18.70
N GLU A 27 -15.20 -3.57 19.66
CA GLU A 27 -15.44 -2.22 20.18
C GLU A 27 -14.17 -1.59 20.75
N GLY A 28 -13.34 -2.36 21.42
CA GLY A 28 -12.06 -1.90 21.93
C GLY A 28 -11.12 -1.49 20.80
N PHE A 29 -10.93 -2.35 19.81
CA PHE A 29 -10.13 -2.05 18.62
C PHE A 29 -10.62 -0.79 17.89
N LEU A 30 -11.92 -0.75 17.60
CA LEU A 30 -12.52 0.39 16.89
C LEU A 30 -12.42 1.68 17.69
N SER A 31 -12.56 1.62 19.00
CA SER A 31 -12.46 2.82 19.84
C SER A 31 -11.05 3.39 19.88
N GLU A 32 -10.01 2.54 19.88
CA GLU A 32 -8.63 3.00 19.80
C GLU A 32 -8.30 3.56 18.39
N LEU A 33 -8.79 2.92 17.33
CA LEU A 33 -8.53 3.34 15.96
C LEU A 33 -9.25 4.65 15.61
N LEU A 34 -10.53 4.76 15.96
CA LEU A 34 -11.37 5.90 15.59
C LEU A 34 -11.28 7.06 16.60
N GLN A 35 -10.57 6.87 17.71
CA GLN A 35 -10.45 7.85 18.81
C GLN A 35 -11.84 8.30 19.33
N ASP A 36 -12.79 7.37 19.38
CA ASP A 36 -14.16 7.61 19.84
C ASP A 36 -14.63 6.41 20.67
N ASN A 37 -15.69 6.57 21.46
CA ASN A 37 -16.26 5.46 22.22
C ASN A 37 -17.24 4.68 21.35
N ILE A 38 -16.73 3.71 20.61
CA ILE A 38 -17.54 2.90 19.68
C ILE A 38 -18.25 1.79 20.42
N LYS A 39 -19.57 1.72 20.20
CA LYS A 39 -20.42 0.61 20.63
C LYS A 39 -21.12 0.02 19.42
N ILE A 40 -21.02 -1.31 19.27
CA ILE A 40 -21.65 -2.01 18.17
C ILE A 40 -23.11 -2.29 18.55
N HIS A 41 -24.01 -1.75 17.76
CA HIS A 41 -25.44 -2.03 17.90
C HIS A 41 -25.78 -3.42 17.36
N ARG A 42 -25.30 -3.72 16.16
CA ARG A 42 -25.50 -5.01 15.48
C ARG A 42 -24.44 -5.25 14.40
N ILE A 43 -24.20 -6.51 14.11
CA ILE A 43 -23.53 -6.93 12.88
C ILE A 43 -24.61 -7.08 11.82
N LEU A 44 -24.35 -6.46 10.66
CA LEU A 44 -25.19 -6.57 9.49
C LEU A 44 -24.72 -7.76 8.67
N GLU A 45 -25.65 -8.48 8.07
CA GLU A 45 -25.27 -9.54 7.13
C GLU A 45 -24.75 -8.86 5.85
N SER A 46 -23.49 -9.02 5.57
CA SER A 46 -22.92 -8.65 4.28
C SER A 46 -23.16 -9.78 3.26
N GLU A 47 -24.39 -10.20 3.13
CA GLU A 47 -24.79 -10.90 1.94
C GLU A 47 -24.86 -9.83 0.87
N GLY A 48 -23.81 -9.72 0.06
CA GLY A 48 -23.92 -9.09 -1.23
C GLY A 48 -24.96 -9.91 -1.99
N ASN A 49 -26.24 -9.61 -1.76
CA ASN A 49 -27.30 -10.07 -2.63
C ASN A 49 -26.89 -9.59 -4.01
N LYS A 50 -26.52 -10.54 -4.87
CA LYS A 50 -26.51 -10.28 -6.29
C LYS A 50 -27.96 -9.96 -6.65
N GLU A 51 -28.25 -8.68 -6.76
CA GLU A 51 -29.53 -8.26 -7.33
C GLU A 51 -29.62 -8.68 -8.79
N ASP A 52 -28.44 -8.87 -9.43
CA ASP A 52 -28.29 -9.37 -10.76
C ASP A 52 -27.09 -10.36 -10.83
N GLU A 53 -27.13 -11.37 -11.71
CA GLU A 53 -26.01 -12.31 -11.94
C GLU A 53 -24.74 -11.59 -12.42
N SER A 54 -24.88 -10.39 -12.99
CA SER A 54 -23.79 -9.53 -13.45
C SER A 54 -23.10 -8.72 -12.34
N ASP A 55 -23.70 -8.64 -11.15
CA ASP A 55 -23.14 -7.88 -10.03
C ASP A 55 -21.82 -8.49 -9.55
N LYS A 56 -20.80 -7.62 -9.40
CA LYS A 56 -19.52 -8.05 -8.85
C LYS A 56 -19.70 -8.41 -7.38
N PHE A 57 -19.38 -9.66 -7.04
CA PHE A 57 -19.45 -10.15 -5.67
C PHE A 57 -18.47 -9.35 -4.78
N ASN A 58 -18.99 -8.61 -3.83
CA ASN A 58 -18.19 -7.88 -2.83
C ASN A 58 -18.64 -8.30 -1.43
N ARG A 59 -17.98 -9.33 -0.89
CA ARG A 59 -18.24 -9.79 0.47
C ARG A 59 -17.21 -9.16 1.40
N VAL A 60 -17.65 -8.29 2.29
CA VAL A 60 -16.82 -7.75 3.37
C VAL A 60 -16.74 -8.75 4.53
N ASP A 61 -15.63 -8.76 5.28
CA ASP A 61 -15.49 -9.69 6.41
C ASP A 61 -16.47 -9.37 7.53
N VAL A 62 -16.64 -8.09 7.87
CA VAL A 62 -17.65 -7.62 8.82
C VAL A 62 -18.22 -6.29 8.36
N LEU A 63 -19.54 -6.18 8.37
CA LEU A 63 -20.29 -4.93 8.30
C LEU A 63 -21.04 -4.75 9.62
N ALA A 64 -20.77 -3.66 10.34
CA ALA A 64 -21.37 -3.36 11.62
C ALA A 64 -22.09 -2.02 11.58
N GLU A 65 -23.12 -1.89 12.42
CA GLU A 65 -23.77 -0.61 12.72
C GLU A 65 -23.46 -0.25 14.17
N ASN A 66 -22.99 0.97 14.41
CA ASN A 66 -22.75 1.46 15.75
C ASN A 66 -23.99 2.13 16.37
N ASN A 67 -23.88 2.55 17.62
CA ASN A 67 -24.96 3.24 18.35
C ASN A 67 -25.34 4.62 17.76
N LYS A 68 -24.51 5.19 16.87
CA LYS A 68 -24.77 6.42 16.13
C LYS A 68 -25.41 6.14 14.75
N LYS A 69 -25.77 4.89 14.45
CA LYS A 69 -26.25 4.39 13.14
C LYS A 69 -25.25 4.55 12.01
N GLU A 70 -23.96 4.74 12.31
CA GLU A 70 -22.90 4.79 11.32
C GLU A 70 -22.51 3.36 10.92
N LEU A 71 -22.11 3.17 9.67
CA LEU A 71 -21.67 1.88 9.13
C LEU A 71 -20.16 1.71 9.30
N ILE A 72 -19.74 0.54 9.73
CA ILE A 72 -18.33 0.21 9.89
C ILE A 72 -18.06 -1.07 9.08
N ILE A 73 -17.29 -0.92 8.03
CA ILE A 73 -16.78 -2.01 7.22
C ILE A 73 -15.40 -2.40 7.77
N ILE A 74 -15.18 -3.69 8.00
CA ILE A 74 -13.85 -4.19 8.35
C ILE A 74 -13.50 -5.30 7.37
N GLU A 75 -12.37 -5.16 6.73
CA GLU A 75 -11.77 -6.16 5.86
C GLU A 75 -10.39 -6.55 6.36
N VAL A 76 -10.10 -7.84 6.33
CA VAL A 76 -8.78 -8.39 6.65
C VAL A 76 -8.28 -9.18 5.45
N GLN A 77 -7.25 -8.64 4.79
CA GLN A 77 -6.73 -9.18 3.55
C GLN A 77 -5.29 -9.66 3.72
N ASN A 78 -5.09 -10.96 3.47
CA ASN A 78 -3.77 -11.58 3.56
C ASN A 78 -3.04 -11.64 2.21
N THR A 79 -3.78 -11.62 1.10
CA THR A 79 -3.24 -11.76 -0.25
C THR A 79 -3.16 -10.42 -0.96
N ARG A 80 -2.03 -10.17 -1.63
CA ARG A 80 -1.82 -8.95 -2.41
C ARG A 80 -2.84 -8.84 -3.54
N GLU A 81 -3.47 -7.68 -3.65
CA GLU A 81 -4.43 -7.34 -4.70
C GLU A 81 -4.07 -5.98 -5.29
N LEU A 82 -3.79 -5.96 -6.62
CA LEU A 82 -3.34 -4.73 -7.31
C LEU A 82 -4.39 -3.61 -7.26
N TYR A 83 -5.67 -3.97 -7.35
CA TYR A 83 -6.79 -3.02 -7.39
C TYR A 83 -7.48 -2.86 -6.03
N TYR A 84 -6.74 -3.01 -4.93
CA TYR A 84 -7.32 -3.01 -3.59
C TYR A 84 -7.96 -1.66 -3.22
N PHE A 85 -7.40 -0.53 -3.63
CA PHE A 85 -8.01 0.79 -3.40
C PHE A 85 -9.36 0.93 -4.11
N GLN A 86 -9.48 0.42 -5.33
CA GLN A 86 -10.76 0.41 -6.05
C GLN A 86 -11.77 -0.52 -5.37
N ARG A 87 -11.32 -1.64 -4.81
CA ARG A 87 -12.15 -2.55 -4.03
C ARG A 87 -12.69 -1.87 -2.76
N MET A 88 -11.84 -1.13 -2.02
CA MET A 88 -12.26 -0.34 -0.87
C MET A 88 -13.35 0.67 -1.25
N LEU A 89 -13.13 1.43 -2.33
CA LEU A 89 -14.10 2.41 -2.82
C LEU A 89 -15.42 1.75 -3.23
N TYR A 90 -15.35 0.63 -3.96
CA TYR A 90 -16.54 -0.13 -4.36
C TYR A 90 -17.32 -0.65 -3.15
N GLY A 91 -16.63 -1.22 -2.15
CA GLY A 91 -17.25 -1.73 -0.92
C GLY A 91 -18.01 -0.65 -0.14
N VAL A 92 -17.43 0.54 -0.02
CA VAL A 92 -18.09 1.68 0.61
C VAL A 92 -19.31 2.15 -0.19
N SER A 93 -19.17 2.26 -1.52
CA SER A 93 -20.27 2.67 -2.40
C SER A 93 -21.45 1.70 -2.31
N LYS A 94 -21.16 0.39 -2.32
CA LYS A 94 -22.17 -0.66 -2.19
C LYS A 94 -22.87 -0.57 -0.81
N ALA A 95 -22.11 -0.41 0.28
CA ALA A 95 -22.69 -0.25 1.62
C ALA A 95 -23.61 0.99 1.72
N ILE A 96 -23.27 2.10 1.06
CA ILE A 96 -24.12 3.28 1.03
C ILE A 96 -25.42 2.97 0.28
N THR A 97 -25.34 2.39 -0.90
CA THR A 97 -26.52 2.12 -1.75
C THR A 97 -27.42 1.02 -1.18
N GLU A 98 -26.88 0.06 -0.44
CA GLU A 98 -27.63 -1.02 0.20
C GLU A 98 -28.56 -0.53 1.33
N TYR A 99 -28.22 0.61 1.95
CA TYR A 99 -28.95 1.16 3.10
C TYR A 99 -29.67 2.49 2.80
N ILE A 100 -29.85 2.84 1.52
CA ILE A 100 -30.69 3.93 1.05
C ILE A 100 -31.55 3.42 -0.11
N HIS A 101 -32.83 3.65 -0.04
CA HIS A 101 -33.80 3.16 -1.03
C HIS A 101 -34.48 4.29 -1.78
N GLU A 102 -35.16 3.95 -2.88
CA GLU A 102 -35.97 4.91 -3.63
C GLU A 102 -37.05 5.50 -2.72
N GLY A 103 -37.13 6.84 -2.66
CA GLY A 103 -38.05 7.57 -1.80
C GLY A 103 -37.47 7.99 -0.45
N ASP A 104 -36.30 7.45 -0.04
CA ASP A 104 -35.64 7.92 1.18
C ASP A 104 -35.06 9.32 1.00
N LEU A 105 -34.98 10.06 2.09
CA LEU A 105 -34.33 11.37 2.09
C LEU A 105 -32.80 11.20 2.04
N TYR A 106 -32.08 12.07 1.35
CA TYR A 106 -30.61 12.10 1.38
C TYR A 106 -30.01 12.26 2.79
N ALA A 107 -30.82 12.74 3.75
CA ALA A 107 -30.44 12.75 5.16
C ALA A 107 -30.25 11.36 5.77
N GLU A 108 -30.79 10.32 5.14
CA GLU A 108 -30.62 8.91 5.57
C GLU A 108 -29.31 8.27 5.08
N VAL A 109 -28.55 8.96 4.24
CA VAL A 109 -27.20 8.50 3.86
C VAL A 109 -26.31 8.46 5.10
N ARG A 110 -25.84 7.27 5.42
CA ARG A 110 -25.07 7.01 6.64
C ARG A 110 -23.60 7.29 6.46
N LYS A 111 -22.94 7.78 7.50
CA LYS A 111 -21.48 7.81 7.58
C LYS A 111 -20.95 6.39 7.50
N VAL A 112 -19.86 6.18 6.72
CA VAL A 112 -19.20 4.90 6.58
C VAL A 112 -17.73 5.02 7.00
N TYR A 113 -17.28 4.13 7.86
CA TYR A 113 -15.88 3.90 8.17
C TYR A 113 -15.44 2.62 7.47
N SER A 114 -14.43 2.69 6.60
CA SER A 114 -13.83 1.55 5.93
C SER A 114 -12.47 1.24 6.54
N ILE A 115 -12.39 0.14 7.28
CA ILE A 115 -11.20 -0.28 8.01
C ILE A 115 -10.60 -1.49 7.29
N ASN A 116 -9.37 -1.33 6.81
CA ASN A 116 -8.69 -2.27 5.94
C ASN A 116 -7.38 -2.72 6.60
N ILE A 117 -7.37 -3.95 7.08
CA ILE A 117 -6.23 -4.58 7.72
C ILE A 117 -5.54 -5.45 6.68
N VAL A 118 -4.36 -5.03 6.22
CA VAL A 118 -3.65 -5.69 5.14
C VAL A 118 -2.31 -6.27 5.60
N TYR A 119 -2.02 -7.50 5.18
CA TYR A 119 -0.79 -8.23 5.47
C TYR A 119 0.11 -8.32 4.23
N PHE A 120 0.06 -7.30 3.36
CA PHE A 120 0.90 -7.15 2.18
C PHE A 120 1.22 -5.67 1.95
N ASP A 121 2.24 -5.40 1.13
CA ASP A 121 2.62 -4.05 0.78
C ASP A 121 1.52 -3.40 -0.08
N LEU A 122 0.84 -2.42 0.49
CA LEU A 122 -0.17 -1.61 -0.16
C LEU A 122 0.31 -0.16 -0.26
N GLY A 123 0.66 0.25 -1.47
CA GLY A 123 1.19 1.60 -1.72
C GLY A 123 2.61 1.79 -1.16
N GLN A 124 3.10 3.03 -1.24
CA GLN A 124 4.41 3.44 -0.72
C GLN A 124 4.22 4.50 0.37
N GLY A 125 5.02 4.41 1.42
CA GLY A 125 4.97 5.34 2.54
C GLY A 125 5.67 4.79 3.77
N SER A 126 6.00 5.64 4.72
CA SER A 126 6.81 5.32 5.92
C SER A 126 5.98 4.90 7.14
N ASP A 127 4.66 5.09 7.10
CA ASP A 127 3.78 4.75 8.21
C ASP A 127 3.08 3.40 7.98
N TYR A 128 2.64 2.78 9.05
CA TYR A 128 1.87 1.54 9.02
C TYR A 128 0.35 1.77 9.19
N ILE A 129 -0.10 2.99 9.53
CA ILE A 129 -1.51 3.37 9.59
C ILE A 129 -1.73 4.63 8.77
N TYR A 130 -2.66 4.56 7.82
CA TYR A 130 -3.08 5.69 7.00
C TYR A 130 -4.57 5.94 7.18
N ARG A 131 -4.92 7.23 7.32
CA ARG A 131 -6.30 7.71 7.35
C ARG A 131 -6.59 8.51 6.08
N GLY A 132 -7.61 8.10 5.33
CA GLY A 132 -8.14 8.82 4.18
C GLY A 132 -9.44 9.54 4.53
N VAL A 133 -9.50 10.83 4.27
CA VAL A 133 -10.68 11.67 4.51
C VAL A 133 -10.96 12.53 3.29
N THR A 134 -12.20 12.95 3.11
CA THR A 134 -12.57 13.92 2.09
C THR A 134 -12.42 15.33 2.67
N ASP A 135 -11.71 16.21 1.97
CA ASP A 135 -11.54 17.61 2.34
C ASP A 135 -11.92 18.52 1.16
N PHE A 136 -12.71 19.54 1.43
CA PHE A 136 -13.13 20.51 0.43
C PHE A 136 -12.35 21.80 0.62
N ARG A 137 -11.38 22.05 -0.27
CA ARG A 137 -10.50 23.21 -0.25
C ARG A 137 -10.85 24.21 -1.32
N GLY A 138 -10.91 25.50 -0.94
CA GLY A 138 -11.05 26.59 -1.89
C GLY A 138 -9.87 26.62 -2.86
N ILE A 139 -10.15 26.59 -4.17
CA ILE A 139 -9.08 26.54 -5.19
C ILE A 139 -8.23 27.83 -5.16
N HIS A 140 -8.83 28.96 -4.83
CA HIS A 140 -8.15 30.26 -4.84
C HIS A 140 -7.62 30.67 -3.46
N SER A 141 -8.34 30.33 -2.39
CA SER A 141 -8.03 30.79 -1.01
C SER A 141 -7.33 29.75 -0.16
N GLY A 142 -7.45 28.44 -0.52
CA GLY A 142 -6.95 27.32 0.27
C GLY A 142 -7.73 27.05 1.56
N ASP A 143 -8.81 27.81 1.84
CA ASP A 143 -9.65 27.62 3.03
C ASP A 143 -10.45 26.31 2.95
N THR A 144 -10.93 25.84 4.10
CA THR A 144 -11.81 24.66 4.17
C THR A 144 -13.26 25.09 4.08
N LEU A 145 -14.04 24.46 3.18
CA LEU A 145 -15.49 24.67 3.08
C LEU A 145 -16.18 24.14 4.34
N ARG A 146 -16.79 25.03 5.10
CA ARG A 146 -17.51 24.70 6.32
C ARG A 146 -19.02 24.62 6.07
N LEU A 147 -19.70 23.83 6.88
CA LEU A 147 -21.16 23.77 6.86
C LEU A 147 -21.76 25.09 7.35
N SER A 148 -22.88 25.52 6.75
CA SER A 148 -23.66 26.65 7.24
C SER A 148 -24.22 26.36 8.65
N THR A 149 -24.60 27.39 9.39
CA THR A 149 -25.18 27.24 10.74
C THR A 149 -26.37 26.29 10.75
N LYS A 150 -27.27 26.40 9.74
CA LYS A 150 -28.43 25.50 9.61
C LYS A 150 -28.01 24.05 9.39
N GLN A 151 -27.00 23.80 8.52
CA GLN A 151 -26.48 22.45 8.24
C GLN A 151 -25.79 21.86 9.47
N ARG A 152 -24.96 22.64 10.19
CA ARG A 152 -24.31 22.18 11.43
C ARG A 152 -25.31 21.77 12.49
N ASN A 153 -26.35 22.57 12.70
CA ASN A 153 -27.38 22.25 13.67
C ASN A 153 -28.24 21.02 13.27
N THR A 154 -28.37 20.75 11.96
CA THR A 154 -29.12 19.60 11.46
C THR A 154 -28.27 18.32 11.48
N PHE A 155 -27.01 18.40 11.05
CA PHE A 155 -26.14 17.22 10.89
C PHE A 155 -25.27 16.92 12.11
N VAL A 156 -25.14 17.88 13.04
CA VAL A 156 -24.24 17.78 14.21
C VAL A 156 -22.78 17.53 13.76
N LYS A 157 -22.38 18.19 12.66
CA LYS A 157 -21.04 18.14 12.05
C LYS A 157 -20.53 19.55 11.81
N GLU A 158 -19.21 19.74 11.80
CA GLU A 158 -18.57 21.05 11.58
C GLU A 158 -18.22 21.24 10.09
N ASN A 159 -17.72 20.21 9.44
CA ASN A 159 -17.22 20.28 8.09
C ASN A 159 -17.97 19.33 7.15
N ALA A 160 -18.06 19.70 5.88
CA ALA A 160 -18.71 18.88 4.86
C ALA A 160 -18.05 17.49 4.73
N GLY A 161 -16.73 17.41 4.83
CA GLY A 161 -15.98 16.16 4.76
C GLY A 161 -16.35 15.11 5.80
N GLU A 162 -16.90 15.54 6.96
CA GLU A 162 -17.33 14.62 8.01
C GLU A 162 -18.55 13.78 7.65
N ILE A 163 -19.27 14.17 6.59
CA ILE A 163 -20.41 13.41 6.05
C ILE A 163 -19.92 12.26 5.15
N PHE A 164 -18.77 12.46 4.51
CA PHE A 164 -18.19 11.52 3.56
C PHE A 164 -17.53 10.32 4.27
N PRO A 165 -17.35 9.20 3.55
CA PRO A 165 -16.65 8.04 4.10
C PRO A 165 -15.24 8.37 4.60
N GLU A 166 -14.81 7.65 5.63
CA GLU A 166 -13.44 7.64 6.09
C GLU A 166 -12.82 6.26 5.86
N TYR A 167 -11.58 6.26 5.41
CA TYR A 167 -10.82 5.05 5.15
C TYR A 167 -9.65 4.93 6.11
N TYR A 168 -9.46 3.76 6.65
CA TYR A 168 -8.30 3.41 7.46
C TYR A 168 -7.60 2.22 6.82
N VAL A 169 -6.29 2.35 6.60
CA VAL A 169 -5.44 1.29 6.07
C VAL A 169 -4.38 0.97 7.11
N LEU A 170 -4.40 -0.25 7.62
CA LEU A 170 -3.40 -0.77 8.55
C LEU A 170 -2.49 -1.75 7.80
N ARG A 171 -1.27 -1.33 7.48
CA ARG A 171 -0.21 -2.12 6.84
C ARG A 171 0.53 -2.91 7.91
N VAL A 172 -0.05 -4.00 8.37
CA VAL A 172 0.38 -4.73 9.58
C VAL A 172 1.83 -5.16 9.51
N ASN A 173 2.33 -5.58 8.33
CA ASN A 173 3.71 -6.03 8.15
C ASN A 173 4.75 -4.90 8.31
N GLU A 174 4.37 -3.64 8.06
CA GLU A 174 5.24 -2.47 8.17
C GLU A 174 5.44 -1.98 9.62
N PHE A 175 4.70 -2.53 10.56
CA PHE A 175 4.86 -2.18 11.98
C PHE A 175 6.23 -2.63 12.51
N ASP A 176 6.94 -1.75 13.21
CA ASP A 176 8.31 -1.96 13.71
C ASP A 176 8.40 -2.76 15.03
N ASP A 177 7.28 -3.36 15.46
CA ASP A 177 7.10 -4.13 16.71
C ASP A 177 7.29 -3.30 18.00
N ARG A 178 7.32 -1.96 17.91
CA ARG A 178 7.46 -1.05 19.05
C ARG A 178 6.15 -0.34 19.35
N ALA A 179 5.34 -0.92 20.20
CA ALA A 179 4.09 -0.30 20.65
C ALA A 179 4.39 0.89 21.57
N LYS A 180 3.97 2.09 21.19
CA LYS A 180 4.09 3.34 21.95
C LYS A 180 2.74 3.85 22.41
N THR A 181 1.68 3.45 21.75
CA THR A 181 0.29 3.84 22.02
C THR A 181 -0.61 2.62 22.15
N PRO A 182 -1.79 2.74 22.77
CA PRO A 182 -2.77 1.65 22.83
C PRO A 182 -3.13 1.10 21.44
N LEU A 183 -3.16 1.94 20.40
CA LEU A 183 -3.41 1.49 19.03
C LEU A 183 -2.26 0.63 18.49
N ASP A 184 -1.01 0.97 18.82
CA ASP A 184 0.16 0.17 18.42
C ASP A 184 0.14 -1.22 19.08
N GLU A 185 -0.38 -1.34 20.32
CA GLU A 185 -0.57 -2.63 20.96
C GLU A 185 -1.54 -3.51 20.17
N TRP A 186 -2.59 -2.90 19.58
CA TRP A 186 -3.50 -3.59 18.68
C TRP A 186 -2.80 -4.05 17.40
N VAL A 187 -1.99 -3.18 16.75
CA VAL A 187 -1.25 -3.54 15.53
C VAL A 187 -0.25 -4.66 15.82
N ARG A 188 0.42 -4.62 16.96
CA ARG A 188 1.29 -5.71 17.42
C ARG A 188 0.54 -7.02 17.59
N PHE A 189 -0.64 -6.99 18.22
CA PHE A 189 -1.49 -8.18 18.32
C PHE A 189 -1.93 -8.69 16.93
N LEU A 190 -2.33 -7.81 16.03
CA LEU A 190 -2.66 -8.17 14.65
C LEU A 190 -1.49 -8.86 13.95
N LYS A 191 -0.26 -8.35 14.13
CA LYS A 191 0.96 -8.86 13.49
C LYS A 191 1.43 -10.19 14.08
N SER A 192 1.56 -10.25 15.39
CA SER A 192 2.27 -11.34 16.09
C SER A 192 1.36 -12.26 16.88
N GLY A 193 0.09 -11.89 17.15
CA GLY A 193 -0.78 -12.60 18.08
C GLY A 193 -0.39 -12.44 19.55
N ILE A 194 0.52 -11.51 19.88
CA ILE A 194 1.02 -11.29 21.25
C ILE A 194 0.28 -10.11 21.87
N ILE A 195 -0.18 -10.30 23.09
CA ILE A 195 -0.77 -9.26 23.94
C ILE A 195 0.04 -9.17 25.22
N ASP A 196 0.57 -7.98 25.52
CA ASP A 196 1.35 -7.74 26.74
C ASP A 196 0.48 -7.89 28.00
N GLU A 197 1.07 -8.39 29.08
CA GLU A 197 0.34 -8.61 30.35
C GLU A 197 -0.27 -7.33 30.90
N ASN A 198 0.44 -6.22 30.75
CA ASN A 198 0.06 -4.89 31.23
C ASN A 198 -0.54 -4.01 30.13
N THR A 199 -1.25 -4.62 29.16
CA THR A 199 -1.89 -3.86 28.08
C THR A 199 -2.83 -2.78 28.62
N THR A 200 -2.73 -1.57 28.03
CA THR A 200 -3.62 -0.44 28.33
C THR A 200 -4.69 -0.26 27.25
N ALA A 201 -4.54 -0.95 26.13
CA ALA A 201 -5.46 -0.85 24.99
C ALA A 201 -6.82 -1.46 25.32
N LYS A 202 -7.87 -0.68 25.08
CA LYS A 202 -9.26 -1.14 25.25
C LYS A 202 -9.51 -2.42 24.44
N GLY A 203 -10.14 -3.39 25.03
CA GLY A 203 -10.52 -4.65 24.38
C GLY A 203 -9.42 -5.70 24.27
N LEU A 204 -8.12 -5.37 24.37
CA LEU A 204 -7.04 -6.36 24.27
C LEU A 204 -7.03 -7.34 25.44
N GLN A 205 -7.39 -6.90 26.65
CA GLN A 205 -7.55 -7.83 27.77
C GLN A 205 -8.67 -8.84 27.50
N ALA A 206 -9.81 -8.35 27.01
CA ALA A 206 -10.92 -9.23 26.62
C ALA A 206 -10.52 -10.17 25.45
N ALA A 207 -9.71 -9.68 24.50
CA ALA A 207 -9.17 -10.53 23.45
C ALA A 207 -8.31 -11.66 23.99
N ARG A 208 -7.43 -11.38 24.96
CA ARG A 208 -6.60 -12.40 25.64
C ARG A 208 -7.45 -13.49 26.31
N GLU A 209 -8.57 -13.11 26.90
CA GLU A 209 -9.45 -14.05 27.59
C GLU A 209 -10.30 -14.87 26.63
N ARG A 210 -10.76 -14.28 25.53
CA ARG A 210 -11.78 -14.87 24.63
C ARG A 210 -11.22 -15.50 23.36
N LEU A 211 -9.99 -15.16 22.99
CA LEU A 211 -9.36 -15.66 21.77
C LEU A 211 -8.29 -16.72 22.05
N ARG A 212 -8.46 -17.54 23.10
CA ARG A 212 -7.54 -18.62 23.41
C ARG A 212 -7.78 -19.82 22.49
N VAL A 213 -6.71 -20.32 21.91
CA VAL A 213 -6.77 -21.54 21.08
C VAL A 213 -7.21 -22.75 21.93
N SER A 214 -6.87 -22.76 23.23
CA SER A 214 -7.28 -23.82 24.18
C SER A 214 -8.78 -23.95 24.34
N ASP A 215 -9.53 -22.86 24.13
CA ASP A 215 -10.96 -22.81 24.37
C ASP A 215 -11.79 -23.19 23.12
N MET A 216 -11.11 -23.47 22.03
CA MET A 216 -11.73 -23.97 20.79
C MET A 216 -12.21 -25.41 20.96
N SER A 217 -13.38 -25.70 20.41
CA SER A 217 -13.80 -27.09 20.19
C SER A 217 -12.82 -27.79 19.24
N GLU A 218 -12.79 -29.12 19.25
CA GLU A 218 -11.90 -29.89 18.36
C GLU A 218 -12.16 -29.59 16.87
N GLN A 219 -13.41 -29.41 16.50
CA GLN A 219 -13.79 -29.06 15.12
C GLN A 219 -13.29 -27.67 14.71
N GLU A 220 -13.43 -26.67 15.57
CA GLU A 220 -12.94 -25.32 15.35
C GLU A 220 -11.41 -25.30 15.28
N ARG A 221 -10.72 -26.01 16.18
CA ARG A 221 -9.27 -26.10 16.17
C ARG A 221 -8.74 -26.70 14.88
N ARG A 222 -9.33 -27.80 14.39
CA ARG A 222 -8.95 -28.38 13.11
C ARG A 222 -9.18 -27.43 11.93
N ALA A 223 -10.26 -26.66 11.98
CA ALA A 223 -10.54 -25.65 10.95
C ALA A 223 -9.58 -24.46 11.02
N TYR A 224 -9.18 -24.05 12.22
CA TYR A 224 -8.17 -23.03 12.46
C TYR A 224 -6.77 -23.48 11.99
N GLU A 225 -6.36 -24.72 12.30
CA GLU A 225 -5.10 -25.29 11.83
C GLU A 225 -5.03 -25.31 10.30
N ARG A 226 -6.09 -25.75 9.61
CA ARG A 226 -6.15 -25.66 8.13
C ARG A 226 -6.04 -24.23 7.61
N HIS A 227 -6.66 -23.27 8.28
CA HIS A 227 -6.53 -21.85 7.91
C HIS A 227 -5.09 -21.36 8.05
N MET A 228 -4.42 -21.71 9.14
CA MET A 228 -3.02 -21.36 9.37
C MET A 228 -2.07 -22.00 8.36
N ASP A 229 -2.33 -23.24 7.96
CA ASP A 229 -1.55 -23.92 6.91
C ASP A 229 -1.75 -23.27 5.56
N ASN A 230 -2.99 -22.89 5.20
CA ASN A 230 -3.26 -22.16 3.98
C ASN A 230 -2.54 -20.80 3.92
N ILE A 231 -2.53 -20.05 5.01
CA ILE A 231 -1.78 -18.78 5.08
C ILE A 231 -0.29 -19.05 4.89
N ARG A 232 0.27 -20.08 5.52
CA ARG A 232 1.68 -20.43 5.38
C ARG A 232 2.03 -20.78 3.94
N ILE A 233 1.22 -21.61 3.29
CA ILE A 233 1.39 -21.98 1.88
C ILE A 233 1.34 -20.74 0.99
N GLN A 234 0.39 -19.84 1.21
CA GLN A 234 0.30 -18.59 0.43
C GLN A 234 1.55 -17.73 0.60
N TRP A 235 2.07 -17.63 1.83
CA TRP A 235 3.32 -16.93 2.11
C TRP A 235 4.52 -17.55 1.39
N ASP A 236 4.65 -18.87 1.44
CA ASP A 236 5.73 -19.58 0.79
C ASP A 236 5.71 -19.38 -0.73
N VAL A 237 4.51 -19.48 -1.35
CA VAL A 237 4.32 -19.22 -2.79
C VAL A 237 4.68 -17.79 -3.16
N LEU A 238 4.22 -16.81 -2.40
CA LEU A 238 4.52 -15.39 -2.65
C LEU A 238 6.02 -15.09 -2.50
N THR A 239 6.66 -15.64 -1.46
CA THR A 239 8.09 -15.45 -1.21
C THR A 239 8.93 -16.06 -2.33
N THR A 240 8.55 -17.25 -2.80
CA THR A 240 9.23 -17.93 -3.92
C THR A 240 9.07 -17.12 -5.20
N ALA A 241 7.85 -16.72 -5.57
CA ALA A 241 7.60 -15.93 -6.77
C ALA A 241 8.31 -14.57 -6.75
N HIS A 242 8.39 -13.92 -5.57
CA HIS A 242 9.14 -12.67 -5.42
C HIS A 242 10.64 -12.90 -5.59
N GLY A 243 11.19 -14.00 -5.02
CA GLY A 243 12.59 -14.35 -5.17
C GLY A 243 12.98 -14.63 -6.63
N GLU A 244 12.18 -15.43 -7.33
CA GLU A 244 12.38 -15.74 -8.75
C GLU A 244 12.32 -14.47 -9.61
N GLY A 245 11.31 -13.62 -9.45
CA GLY A 245 11.17 -12.36 -10.19
C GLY A 245 12.31 -11.36 -9.90
N TRP A 246 12.84 -11.34 -8.66
CA TRP A 246 14.00 -10.54 -8.33
C TRP A 246 15.28 -11.04 -9.03
N ASP A 247 15.52 -12.34 -9.03
CA ASP A 247 16.69 -12.95 -9.65
C ASP A 247 16.65 -12.78 -11.17
N GLU A 248 15.50 -12.96 -11.81
CA GLU A 248 15.27 -12.71 -13.24
C GLU A 248 15.52 -11.24 -13.58
N GLY A 249 14.87 -10.29 -12.90
CA GLY A 249 15.04 -8.85 -13.15
C GLY A 249 16.48 -8.37 -12.94
N LYS A 250 17.18 -8.94 -11.94
CA LYS A 250 18.60 -8.65 -11.71
C LYS A 250 19.49 -9.19 -12.82
N ALA A 251 19.17 -10.38 -13.34
CA ALA A 251 19.92 -10.98 -14.45
C ALA A 251 19.71 -10.19 -15.75
N GLU A 252 18.47 -9.80 -16.06
CA GLU A 252 18.12 -8.97 -17.21
C GLU A 252 18.78 -7.60 -17.14
N GLY A 253 18.64 -6.86 -16.05
CA GLY A 253 19.26 -5.54 -15.88
C GLY A 253 20.78 -5.57 -15.96
N LYS A 254 21.41 -6.66 -15.49
CA LYS A 254 22.87 -6.85 -15.64
C LYS A 254 23.25 -7.14 -17.09
N ALA A 255 22.44 -7.88 -17.83
CA ALA A 255 22.67 -8.18 -19.25
C ALA A 255 22.49 -6.91 -20.12
N GLU A 256 21.42 -6.15 -19.89
CA GLU A 256 21.15 -4.88 -20.57
C GLU A 256 22.26 -3.85 -20.32
N GLY A 257 22.62 -3.57 -19.05
CA GLY A 257 23.66 -2.61 -18.72
C GLY A 257 25.04 -3.01 -19.27
N LYS A 258 25.32 -4.34 -19.38
CA LYS A 258 26.54 -4.80 -20.03
C LYS A 258 26.51 -4.59 -21.55
N ALA A 259 25.35 -4.76 -22.18
CA ALA A 259 25.18 -4.54 -23.62
C ALA A 259 25.27 -3.04 -23.96
N GLU A 260 24.61 -2.18 -23.20
CA GLU A 260 24.67 -0.72 -23.34
C GLU A 260 26.10 -0.19 -23.15
N GLY A 261 26.76 -0.54 -22.06
CA GLY A 261 28.14 -0.09 -21.80
C GLY A 261 29.14 -0.58 -22.85
N LYS A 262 28.91 -1.77 -23.45
CA LYS A 262 29.73 -2.24 -24.57
C LYS A 262 29.46 -1.45 -25.85
N ALA A 263 28.22 -1.09 -26.12
CA ALA A 263 27.83 -0.29 -27.29
C ALA A 263 28.39 1.15 -27.20
N GLU A 264 28.25 1.78 -26.02
CA GLU A 264 28.81 3.11 -25.75
C GLU A 264 30.33 3.13 -25.86
N GLY A 265 31.01 2.21 -25.20
CA GLY A 265 32.47 2.13 -25.26
C GLY A 265 33.01 1.86 -26.67
N LEU A 266 32.27 1.09 -27.50
CA LEU A 266 32.63 0.89 -28.90
C LEU A 266 32.44 2.17 -29.71
N ALA A 267 31.34 2.89 -29.50
CA ALA A 267 31.06 4.15 -30.20
C ALA A 267 32.09 5.23 -29.85
N GLU A 268 32.42 5.40 -28.57
CA GLU A 268 33.46 6.33 -28.10
C GLU A 268 34.85 5.96 -28.67
N GLY A 269 35.21 4.69 -28.58
CA GLY A 269 36.51 4.22 -29.11
C GLY A 269 36.65 4.42 -30.64
N LEU A 270 35.56 4.23 -31.41
CA LEU A 270 35.52 4.52 -32.84
C LEU A 270 35.62 6.01 -33.12
N ALA A 271 34.95 6.86 -32.33
CA ALA A 271 35.02 8.32 -32.50
C ALA A 271 36.43 8.85 -32.21
N GLU A 272 37.02 8.44 -31.06
CA GLU A 272 38.41 8.83 -30.72
C GLU A 272 39.45 8.30 -31.72
N GLY A 273 39.31 7.05 -32.15
CA GLY A 273 40.19 6.46 -33.15
C GLY A 273 40.13 7.19 -34.49
N ARG A 274 38.91 7.59 -34.91
CA ARG A 274 38.73 8.38 -36.14
C ARG A 274 39.37 9.77 -36.02
N GLU A 275 39.19 10.46 -34.91
CA GLU A 275 39.76 11.79 -34.69
C GLU A 275 41.28 11.77 -34.69
N LYS A 276 41.89 10.81 -33.95
CA LYS A 276 43.33 10.59 -33.92
C LYS A 276 43.87 10.28 -35.30
N GLY A 277 43.23 9.37 -36.06
CA GLY A 277 43.66 9.02 -37.41
C GLY A 277 43.58 10.19 -38.39
N ILE A 278 42.59 11.07 -38.27
CA ILE A 278 42.50 12.30 -39.09
C ILE A 278 43.66 13.24 -38.72
N GLN A 279 43.93 13.45 -37.43
CA GLN A 279 45.03 14.34 -37.00
C GLN A 279 46.40 13.81 -37.44
N GLU A 280 46.66 12.53 -37.28
CA GLU A 280 47.89 11.89 -37.74
C GLU A 280 48.04 11.97 -39.26
N GLY A 281 46.96 11.75 -40.01
CA GLY A 281 46.94 11.89 -41.45
C GLY A 281 47.28 13.32 -41.94
N ILE A 282 46.68 14.35 -41.29
CA ILE A 282 46.99 15.77 -41.58
C ILE A 282 48.45 16.09 -41.25
N GLU A 283 48.99 15.60 -40.16
CA GLU A 283 50.42 15.82 -39.82
C GLU A 283 51.37 15.17 -40.84
N LEU A 284 51.06 13.94 -41.25
CA LEU A 284 51.83 13.21 -42.23
C LEU A 284 51.83 13.92 -43.58
N GLU A 285 50.66 14.38 -44.04
CA GLU A 285 50.51 15.15 -45.27
C GLU A 285 51.25 16.48 -45.24
N LYS A 286 51.24 17.20 -44.11
CA LYS A 286 52.03 18.42 -43.91
C LYS A 286 53.55 18.15 -44.01
N LYS A 287 54.01 17.07 -43.37
CA LYS A 287 55.42 16.66 -43.45
C LYS A 287 55.87 16.26 -44.86
N GLU A 288 55.06 15.46 -45.58
CA GLU A 288 55.34 15.12 -47.00
C GLU A 288 55.33 16.32 -47.92
N THR A 289 54.35 17.23 -47.74
CA THR A 289 54.24 18.47 -48.51
C THR A 289 55.47 19.36 -48.24
N ALA A 290 55.89 19.51 -46.99
CA ALA A 290 57.08 20.27 -46.62
C ALA A 290 58.35 19.68 -47.29
N LYS A 291 58.50 18.35 -47.32
CA LYS A 291 59.62 17.67 -47.96
C LYS A 291 59.64 17.89 -49.46
N LYS A 292 58.51 17.78 -50.17
CA LYS A 292 58.39 18.03 -51.60
C LYS A 292 58.70 19.47 -51.94
N LEU A 293 58.31 20.45 -51.14
CA LEU A 293 58.61 21.89 -51.35
C LEU A 293 60.09 22.18 -51.06
N LEU A 294 60.73 21.53 -50.12
CA LEU A 294 62.16 21.64 -49.83
C LEU A 294 63.00 21.12 -50.99
N GLU A 295 62.64 19.98 -51.61
CA GLU A 295 63.28 19.38 -52.76
C GLU A 295 63.21 20.28 -54.01
N LYS A 296 62.15 21.13 -54.10
CA LYS A 296 61.98 22.13 -55.16
C LYS A 296 62.69 23.45 -54.88
N GLY A 297 63.44 23.57 -53.81
CA GLY A 297 64.23 24.75 -53.46
C GLY A 297 63.43 25.95 -52.94
N ILE A 298 62.23 25.72 -52.42
CA ILE A 298 61.43 26.74 -51.78
C ILE A 298 62.05 27.18 -50.49
N PRO A 299 62.09 28.47 -50.12
CA PRO A 299 62.66 28.93 -48.83
C PRO A 299 61.93 28.41 -47.66
N LEU A 300 62.66 28.02 -46.66
CA LEU A 300 62.15 27.34 -45.43
C LEU A 300 61.00 28.14 -44.75
N LYS A 301 61.15 29.46 -44.68
CA LYS A 301 60.14 30.36 -44.12
C LYS A 301 58.79 30.29 -44.83
N THR A 302 58.83 30.13 -46.18
CA THR A 302 57.61 29.96 -46.99
C THR A 302 56.95 28.60 -46.74
N ILE A 303 57.78 27.52 -46.60
CA ILE A 303 57.32 26.17 -46.32
C ILE A 303 56.59 26.13 -44.95
N MET A 304 57.18 26.76 -43.92
CA MET A 304 56.59 26.83 -42.57
C MET A 304 55.22 27.57 -42.63
N THR A 305 55.12 28.65 -43.39
CA THR A 305 53.89 29.41 -43.51
C THR A 305 52.79 28.60 -44.26
N CYS A 306 53.16 27.80 -45.25
CA CYS A 306 52.23 26.99 -46.04
C CYS A 306 51.77 25.73 -45.34
N THR A 307 52.61 25.09 -44.56
CA THR A 307 52.35 23.81 -43.92
C THR A 307 51.94 23.93 -42.43
N GLY A 308 52.25 25.09 -41.82
CA GLY A 308 52.01 25.32 -40.40
C GLY A 308 52.95 24.49 -39.49
N LEU A 309 54.00 23.90 -40.03
CA LEU A 309 55.02 23.17 -39.24
C LEU A 309 55.99 24.18 -38.62
N SER A 310 56.32 24.02 -37.35
CA SER A 310 57.43 24.67 -36.65
C SER A 310 58.70 23.84 -36.77
N LEU A 311 59.87 24.48 -36.86
CA LEU A 311 61.16 23.80 -36.82
C LEU A 311 61.39 23.17 -35.47
#